data_c82ff29c9822ce0498ff8e3125753ae0
#
_entry.id   c82ff29c9822ce0498ff8e3125753ae0
#
_cell.length_a   1.000
_cell.length_b   1.000
_cell.length_c   1.000
_cell.angle_alpha   90.00
_cell.angle_beta   90.00
_cell.angle_gamma   90.00
#
_symmetry.space_group_name_H-M   'P 1'
#
loop_
_entity.id
_entity.type
_entity.pdbx_description
1 polymer ?
#
loop_
_entity_poly.entity_id
_entity_poly.type
_entity_poly.pdbx_seq_one_letter_code
_entity_poly.pdbx_strand_id
1 'polypeptide(L)'
;MPIEVELPEHDKEAFTHDLTLKFSRLIHSFVNSHKLTKEAFLIQALDAAFDLIPEAEKGSLYIAQDGIFKPVCAKGYDMTLLSQLAFTMDNIFIGFECVEVDAIESYQNYIEKREDHMFDEKTLDIFKALGTYGKFTSLYAPLQFDQTVIGFISLENFQMRSFSIISQEVLKFYAQSISNYYALKLREDREKRLYDETIMALVTSIEVMDSYTEGHARRVTQYSEWIATALQVPYEEIEKIKIAGLLHDVGKIGISTSILNKPSRLTPEEYEIVKRHPADAKRILEHISDFGDIVTLAYMHHEHYDGGGYPEGLSGDAIPLGAHILQVADAFDAMTSERAYRSAMTHHEALTILQSESGKQFHPLVVDVATAIFSQMGLE
;
A
#
# COMPACT_ATOMS: atom_id res chain seq x y z
N MET A 1 4.65 -16.07 42.53
CA MET A 1 4.93 -14.93 43.46
C MET A 1 5.87 -14.01 42.73
N PRO A 2 5.54 -12.75 42.50
CA PRO A 2 6.50 -11.81 41.93
C PRO A 2 7.65 -11.64 42.93
N ILE A 3 8.88 -11.84 42.46
CA ILE A 3 10.08 -11.54 43.25
C ILE A 3 10.20 -10.01 43.21
N GLU A 4 9.73 -9.34 44.27
CA GLU A 4 10.07 -7.93 44.52
C GLU A 4 11.58 -7.87 44.81
N VAL A 5 12.37 -7.52 43.79
CA VAL A 5 13.77 -7.14 44.01
C VAL A 5 13.77 -5.74 44.54
N GLU A 6 13.89 -5.58 45.87
CA GLU A 6 14.13 -4.28 46.48
C GLU A 6 15.53 -3.78 46.11
N LEU A 7 15.60 -2.93 45.09
CA LEU A 7 16.82 -2.20 44.76
C LEU A 7 17.08 -1.09 45.81
N PRO A 8 18.36 -0.81 46.15
CA PRO A 8 18.71 0.36 46.94
C PRO A 8 18.19 1.66 46.32
N GLU A 9 17.84 2.65 47.11
CA GLU A 9 17.22 3.90 46.58
C GLU A 9 18.05 4.61 45.51
N HIS A 10 19.38 4.61 45.64
CA HIS A 10 20.28 5.18 44.65
C HIS A 10 20.25 4.42 43.32
N ASP A 11 20.05 3.09 43.34
CA ASP A 11 19.95 2.28 42.17
C ASP A 11 18.58 2.43 41.50
N LYS A 12 17.52 2.74 42.26
CA LYS A 12 16.18 3.05 41.75
C LYS A 12 16.16 4.32 40.88
N GLU A 13 16.87 5.38 41.30
CA GLU A 13 16.96 6.62 40.53
C GLU A 13 17.73 6.43 39.22
N ALA A 14 18.88 5.75 39.26
CA ALA A 14 19.64 5.43 38.07
C ALA A 14 18.85 4.50 37.10
N PHE A 15 18.14 3.52 37.65
CA PHE A 15 17.23 2.65 36.92
C PHE A 15 16.12 3.41 36.21
N THR A 16 15.43 4.31 36.96
CA THR A 16 14.31 5.12 36.41
C THR A 16 14.81 6.06 35.30
N HIS A 17 16.00 6.63 35.50
CA HIS A 17 16.59 7.51 34.50
C HIS A 17 16.97 6.80 33.22
N ASP A 18 17.64 5.64 33.29
CA ASP A 18 18.01 4.82 32.12
C ASP A 18 16.77 4.33 31.38
N LEU A 19 15.76 3.85 32.12
CA LEU A 19 14.49 3.42 31.55
C LEU A 19 13.79 4.59 30.81
N THR A 20 13.76 5.78 31.39
CA THR A 20 13.16 6.97 30.79
C THR A 20 13.87 7.37 29.50
N LEU A 21 15.21 7.34 29.47
CA LEU A 21 15.99 7.61 28.27
C LEU A 21 15.73 6.58 27.18
N LYS A 22 15.64 5.30 27.52
CA LYS A 22 15.34 4.22 26.59
C LYS A 22 13.93 4.37 26.01
N PHE A 23 12.93 4.66 26.84
CA PHE A 23 11.57 4.95 26.36
C PHE A 23 11.50 6.20 25.47
N SER A 24 12.23 7.25 25.78
CA SER A 24 12.29 8.46 24.95
C SER A 24 12.84 8.14 23.55
N ARG A 25 13.93 7.35 23.48
CA ARG A 25 14.49 6.87 22.19
C ARG A 25 13.51 5.98 21.43
N LEU A 26 12.81 5.11 22.13
CA LEU A 26 11.77 4.24 21.59
C LEU A 26 10.66 5.05 20.94
N ILE A 27 10.10 6.02 21.63
CA ILE A 27 9.07 6.92 21.09
C ILE A 27 9.59 7.65 19.85
N HIS A 28 10.83 8.15 19.90
CA HIS A 28 11.43 8.86 18.76
C HIS A 28 11.60 7.96 17.52
N SER A 29 11.93 6.69 17.69
CA SER A 29 12.04 5.73 16.59
C SER A 29 10.69 5.50 15.87
N PHE A 30 9.57 5.53 16.59
CA PHE A 30 8.23 5.37 16.04
C PHE A 30 7.67 6.63 15.38
N VAL A 31 8.00 7.82 15.90
CA VAL A 31 7.46 9.10 15.37
C VAL A 31 7.83 9.31 13.89
N ASN A 32 9.00 8.86 13.47
CA ASN A 32 9.49 9.03 12.10
C ASN A 32 9.15 7.86 11.17
N SER A 33 8.53 6.81 11.67
CA SER A 33 8.31 5.57 10.91
C SER A 33 7.06 5.55 10.03
N HIS A 34 6.16 6.54 10.18
CA HIS A 34 4.88 6.58 9.45
C HIS A 34 5.02 6.61 7.90
N LYS A 35 6.17 7.06 7.39
CA LYS A 35 6.48 7.10 5.94
C LYS A 35 7.21 5.86 5.44
N LEU A 36 7.56 4.92 6.32
CA LEU A 36 8.32 3.73 5.96
C LEU A 36 7.42 2.62 5.40
N THR A 37 7.98 1.82 4.50
CA THR A 37 7.39 0.51 4.18
C THR A 37 7.47 -0.40 5.40
N LYS A 38 6.69 -1.50 5.39
CA LYS A 38 6.71 -2.50 6.48
C LYS A 38 8.10 -3.07 6.71
N GLU A 39 8.80 -3.39 5.62
CA GLU A 39 10.14 -3.96 5.66
C GLU A 39 11.16 -2.97 6.22
N ALA A 40 11.13 -1.73 5.73
CA ALA A 40 12.01 -0.67 6.23
C ALA A 40 11.79 -0.37 7.72
N PHE A 41 10.52 -0.42 8.16
CA PHE A 41 10.17 -0.29 9.57
C PHE A 41 10.76 -1.42 10.42
N LEU A 42 10.64 -2.68 9.98
CA LEU A 42 11.16 -3.81 10.74
C LEU A 42 12.69 -3.81 10.84
N ILE A 43 13.38 -3.37 9.77
CA ILE A 43 14.84 -3.19 9.79
C ILE A 43 15.23 -2.12 10.83
N GLN A 44 14.57 -0.96 10.78
CA GLN A 44 14.81 0.12 11.74
C GLN A 44 14.47 -0.31 13.17
N ALA A 45 13.41 -1.11 13.35
CA ALA A 45 13.03 -1.65 14.65
C ALA A 45 14.09 -2.60 15.21
N LEU A 46 14.67 -3.47 14.38
CA LEU A 46 15.74 -4.33 14.83
C LEU A 46 16.99 -3.52 15.21
N ASP A 47 17.39 -2.52 14.41
CA ASP A 47 18.53 -1.65 14.73
C ASP A 47 18.34 -0.93 16.06
N ALA A 48 17.15 -0.37 16.30
CA ALA A 48 16.84 0.30 17.55
C ALA A 48 16.86 -0.65 18.77
N ALA A 49 16.53 -1.93 18.58
CA ALA A 49 16.61 -2.92 19.65
C ALA A 49 18.05 -3.08 20.17
N PHE A 50 19.07 -3.00 19.30
CA PHE A 50 20.47 -3.04 19.73
C PHE A 50 20.89 -1.79 20.50
N ASP A 51 20.35 -0.63 20.17
CA ASP A 51 20.62 0.60 20.93
C ASP A 51 19.96 0.56 22.32
N LEU A 52 18.84 -0.13 22.44
CA LEU A 52 18.10 -0.28 23.68
C LEU A 52 18.67 -1.38 24.59
N ILE A 53 19.27 -2.43 24.00
CA ILE A 53 19.72 -3.65 24.66
C ILE A 53 21.18 -3.89 24.34
N PRO A 54 22.09 -3.24 25.08
CA PRO A 54 23.53 -3.26 24.77
C PRO A 54 24.21 -4.63 25.00
N GLU A 55 23.53 -5.56 25.66
CA GLU A 55 24.03 -6.93 25.82
C GLU A 55 23.93 -7.76 24.53
N ALA A 56 23.10 -7.33 23.57
CA ALA A 56 22.89 -8.04 22.30
C ALA A 56 24.12 -7.91 21.38
N GLU A 57 24.63 -9.03 20.87
CA GLU A 57 25.72 -9.08 19.90
C GLU A 57 25.20 -9.36 18.50
N LYS A 58 24.19 -10.22 18.39
CA LYS A 58 23.48 -10.53 17.15
C LYS A 58 21.98 -10.51 17.40
N GLY A 59 21.20 -10.45 16.32
CA GLY A 59 19.75 -10.56 16.45
C GLY A 59 19.05 -10.66 15.11
N SER A 60 17.81 -11.07 15.17
CA SER A 60 16.96 -11.28 14.00
C SER A 60 15.49 -11.02 14.32
N LEU A 61 14.74 -10.69 13.30
CA LEU A 61 13.31 -10.46 13.40
C LEU A 61 12.59 -11.34 12.38
N TYR A 62 11.62 -12.08 12.86
CA TYR A 62 10.82 -13.01 12.08
C TYR A 62 9.37 -12.57 12.03
N ILE A 63 8.73 -12.79 10.88
CA ILE A 63 7.30 -12.54 10.69
C ILE A 63 6.64 -13.84 10.20
N ALA A 64 5.44 -14.10 10.73
CA ALA A 64 4.62 -15.24 10.33
C ALA A 64 3.89 -14.94 9.01
N GLN A 65 4.01 -15.84 8.05
CA GLN A 65 3.24 -15.88 6.82
C GLN A 65 2.65 -17.28 6.69
N ASP A 66 1.33 -17.39 6.69
CA ASP A 66 0.60 -18.66 6.63
C ASP A 66 1.07 -19.68 7.69
N GLY A 67 1.31 -19.21 8.91
CA GLY A 67 1.78 -20.04 10.03
C GLY A 67 3.27 -20.41 10.00
N ILE A 68 4.02 -19.89 9.03
CA ILE A 68 5.46 -20.12 8.91
C ILE A 68 6.19 -18.81 9.24
N PHE A 69 7.09 -18.86 10.24
CA PHE A 69 7.95 -17.76 10.63
C PHE A 69 9.19 -17.72 9.75
N LYS A 70 9.36 -16.61 9.03
CA LYS A 70 10.52 -16.36 8.18
C LYS A 70 11.28 -15.12 8.64
N PRO A 71 12.62 -15.13 8.59
CA PRO A 71 13.40 -13.94 8.92
C PRO A 71 13.18 -12.84 7.90
N VAL A 72 12.92 -11.64 8.39
CA VAL A 72 12.74 -10.44 7.56
C VAL A 72 14.02 -9.59 7.57
N CYS A 73 14.68 -9.51 8.71
CA CYS A 73 15.95 -8.80 8.86
C CYS A 73 16.77 -9.43 9.99
N ALA A 74 18.08 -9.19 9.90
CA ALA A 74 19.02 -9.63 10.93
C ALA A 74 20.20 -8.67 11.03
N LYS A 75 20.83 -8.66 12.20
CA LYS A 75 22.09 -7.97 12.49
C LYS A 75 23.11 -8.94 13.04
N GLY A 76 24.29 -8.96 12.44
CA GLY A 76 25.35 -9.90 12.79
C GLY A 76 25.22 -11.30 12.18
N TYR A 77 24.23 -11.54 11.31
CA TYR A 77 24.01 -12.79 10.58
C TYR A 77 24.03 -12.58 9.06
N ASP A 78 24.44 -13.61 8.33
CA ASP A 78 24.27 -13.68 6.88
C ASP A 78 22.80 -13.95 6.56
N MET A 79 22.10 -12.97 6.00
CA MET A 79 20.70 -13.08 5.60
C MET A 79 20.46 -14.14 4.52
N THR A 80 21.46 -14.43 3.66
CA THR A 80 21.33 -15.47 2.62
C THR A 80 21.21 -16.86 3.24
N LEU A 81 21.95 -17.10 4.32
CA LEU A 81 21.84 -18.34 5.09
C LEU A 81 20.59 -18.33 5.97
N LEU A 82 20.35 -17.22 6.69
CA LEU A 82 19.25 -17.12 7.63
C LEU A 82 17.89 -17.28 6.93
N SER A 83 17.72 -16.74 5.71
CA SER A 83 16.48 -16.83 4.93
C SER A 83 16.11 -18.26 4.48
N GLN A 84 17.03 -19.21 4.61
CA GLN A 84 16.75 -20.63 4.37
C GLN A 84 16.07 -21.30 5.58
N LEU A 85 16.06 -20.66 6.74
CA LEU A 85 15.35 -21.13 7.93
C LEU A 85 13.87 -20.73 7.86
N ALA A 86 13.02 -21.67 8.21
CA ALA A 86 11.59 -21.46 8.35
C ALA A 86 11.10 -22.25 9.57
N PHE A 87 10.38 -21.57 10.44
CA PHE A 87 9.89 -22.18 11.68
C PHE A 87 8.36 -22.21 11.67
N THR A 88 7.80 -23.23 12.31
CA THR A 88 6.38 -23.29 12.67
C THR A 88 6.25 -23.16 14.19
N MET A 89 5.05 -23.02 14.71
CA MET A 89 4.82 -22.97 16.15
C MET A 89 5.33 -24.26 16.86
N ASP A 90 5.35 -25.39 16.14
CA ASP A 90 5.74 -26.68 16.71
C ASP A 90 7.26 -26.85 16.82
N ASN A 91 8.04 -26.17 15.97
CA ASN A 91 9.49 -26.32 15.93
C ASN A 91 10.27 -25.04 16.24
N ILE A 92 9.58 -23.99 16.68
CA ILE A 92 10.22 -22.76 17.12
C ILE A 92 10.91 -23.01 18.48
N PHE A 93 12.10 -22.44 18.67
CA PHE A 93 12.91 -22.65 19.89
C PHE A 93 12.26 -22.13 21.16
N ILE A 94 11.26 -21.34 21.05
CA ILE A 94 10.59 -20.65 22.13
C ILE A 94 9.38 -21.47 22.48
N GLY A 95 9.22 -21.80 23.73
CA GLY A 95 8.03 -22.46 24.25
C GLY A 95 6.83 -21.53 24.24
N PHE A 96 6.39 -21.10 23.03
CA PHE A 96 5.12 -20.39 22.86
C PHE A 96 3.92 -21.34 23.01
N GLU A 97 4.07 -22.41 23.76
CA GLU A 97 2.99 -23.36 24.05
C GLU A 97 1.82 -22.73 24.81
N CYS A 98 1.98 -21.52 25.32
CA CYS A 98 0.91 -20.79 26.00
C CYS A 98 0.37 -19.68 25.10
N VAL A 99 -0.92 -19.74 24.85
CA VAL A 99 -1.74 -18.67 24.26
C VAL A 99 -1.65 -17.36 25.08
N GLU A 100 -1.20 -17.39 26.30
CA GLU A 100 -0.87 -16.26 27.18
C GLU A 100 0.63 -16.02 27.19
N VAL A 101 1.18 -15.58 26.06
CA VAL A 101 2.61 -15.23 25.99
C VAL A 101 2.80 -13.80 26.46
N ASP A 102 2.68 -13.60 27.75
CA ASP A 102 3.09 -12.36 28.42
C ASP A 102 4.58 -12.35 28.79
N ALA A 103 5.29 -13.48 28.56
CA ALA A 103 6.62 -13.68 29.04
C ALA A 103 7.67 -13.44 27.95
N ILE A 104 8.57 -12.52 28.22
CA ILE A 104 9.91 -12.54 27.62
C ILE A 104 10.74 -13.56 28.39
N GLU A 105 11.24 -14.56 27.68
CA GLU A 105 12.11 -15.57 28.25
C GLU A 105 13.56 -15.26 27.87
N SER A 106 14.43 -15.12 28.88
CA SER A 106 15.87 -15.15 28.71
C SER A 106 16.36 -16.51 29.15
N TYR A 107 16.84 -17.30 28.21
CA TYR A 107 17.38 -18.60 28.55
C TYR A 107 18.65 -18.93 27.77
N GLN A 108 19.43 -19.80 28.38
CA GLN A 108 20.63 -20.33 27.78
C GLN A 108 20.28 -21.44 26.83
N ASN A 109 20.55 -21.25 25.55
CA ASN A 109 20.26 -22.26 24.54
C ASN A 109 21.43 -23.25 24.44
N TYR A 110 21.14 -24.52 24.63
CA TYR A 110 22.08 -25.64 24.50
C TYR A 110 21.60 -26.54 23.35
N ILE A 111 21.97 -26.19 22.12
CA ILE A 111 21.57 -27.01 20.95
C ILE A 111 22.07 -28.45 21.07
N GLU A 112 23.24 -28.66 21.68
CA GLU A 112 23.80 -29.99 21.94
C GLU A 112 22.93 -30.91 22.84
N LYS A 113 22.02 -30.37 23.60
CA LYS A 113 21.11 -31.12 24.49
C LYS A 113 19.70 -31.24 23.97
N ARG A 114 19.37 -30.57 22.90
CA ARG A 114 18.09 -30.76 22.24
C ARG A 114 18.13 -32.02 21.42
N GLU A 115 17.18 -32.90 21.63
CA GLU A 115 17.04 -34.10 20.85
C GLU A 115 17.08 -33.73 19.37
N ASP A 116 17.97 -34.33 18.60
CA ASP A 116 18.24 -34.09 17.17
C ASP A 116 17.02 -34.28 16.24
N HIS A 117 15.85 -34.52 16.84
CA HIS A 117 14.61 -34.84 16.13
C HIS A 117 13.77 -33.64 15.69
N MET A 118 14.13 -32.42 16.12
CA MET A 118 13.34 -31.21 15.74
C MET A 118 13.75 -30.60 14.42
N PHE A 119 14.98 -30.85 13.96
CA PHE A 119 15.54 -30.25 12.76
C PHE A 119 16.21 -31.28 11.87
N ASP A 120 16.04 -31.12 10.55
CA ASP A 120 16.76 -31.92 9.59
C ASP A 120 18.25 -31.52 9.49
N GLU A 121 19.09 -32.42 8.93
CA GLU A 121 20.53 -32.18 8.78
C GLU A 121 20.85 -30.85 8.06
N LYS A 122 20.05 -30.47 7.08
CA LYS A 122 20.22 -29.22 6.34
C LYS A 122 20.06 -28.02 7.26
N THR A 123 19.02 -28.00 8.08
CA THR A 123 18.76 -26.94 9.07
C THR A 123 19.89 -26.87 10.11
N LEU A 124 20.38 -28.01 10.59
CA LEU A 124 21.52 -28.07 11.52
C LEU A 124 22.79 -27.51 10.88
N ASP A 125 23.06 -27.81 9.63
CA ASP A 125 24.22 -27.26 8.91
C ASP A 125 24.10 -25.72 8.71
N ILE A 126 22.89 -25.20 8.50
CA ILE A 126 22.68 -23.75 8.49
C ILE A 126 23.00 -23.14 9.86
N PHE A 127 22.55 -23.74 10.96
CA PHE A 127 22.89 -23.24 12.30
C PHE A 127 24.40 -23.25 12.58
N LYS A 128 25.12 -24.30 12.13
CA LYS A 128 26.60 -24.34 12.23
C LYS A 128 27.23 -23.19 11.43
N ALA A 129 26.79 -22.99 10.20
CA ALA A 129 27.29 -21.92 9.32
C ALA A 129 26.99 -20.52 9.87
N LEU A 130 25.86 -20.31 10.53
CA LEU A 130 25.49 -19.05 11.19
C LEU A 130 26.23 -18.84 12.53
N GLY A 131 26.91 -19.89 13.06
CA GLY A 131 27.55 -19.86 14.37
C GLY A 131 26.56 -19.94 15.53
N THR A 132 25.34 -20.39 15.28
CA THR A 132 24.28 -20.57 16.29
C THR A 132 24.16 -22.03 16.77
N TYR A 133 25.06 -22.91 16.32
CA TYR A 133 25.18 -24.26 16.82
C TYR A 133 26.18 -24.30 17.99
N GLY A 134 25.69 -24.02 19.21
CA GLY A 134 26.53 -23.95 20.39
C GLY A 134 25.86 -23.25 21.57
N LYS A 135 26.69 -22.76 22.50
CA LYS A 135 26.21 -22.08 23.71
C LYS A 135 26.13 -20.58 23.53
N PHE A 136 24.95 -20.03 23.76
CA PHE A 136 24.68 -18.60 23.80
C PHE A 136 23.47 -18.33 24.67
N THR A 137 23.33 -17.10 25.13
CA THR A 137 22.11 -16.62 25.80
C THR A 137 21.24 -15.91 24.79
N SER A 138 19.97 -16.23 24.75
CA SER A 138 19.00 -15.59 23.88
C SER A 138 17.95 -14.86 24.70
N LEU A 139 17.52 -13.73 24.19
CA LEU A 139 16.37 -12.99 24.66
C LEU A 139 15.36 -12.89 23.53
N TYR A 140 14.21 -13.53 23.70
CA TYR A 140 13.13 -13.57 22.73
C TYR A 140 11.95 -12.72 23.19
N ALA A 141 11.32 -12.03 22.27
CA ALA A 141 10.05 -11.38 22.51
C ALA A 141 9.09 -11.67 21.36
N PRO A 142 7.88 -12.19 21.64
CA PRO A 142 6.87 -12.38 20.62
C PRO A 142 6.35 -11.03 20.14
N LEU A 143 6.10 -10.94 18.84
CA LEU A 143 5.31 -9.91 18.24
C LEU A 143 3.87 -10.40 18.21
N GLN A 144 3.05 -9.89 19.11
CA GLN A 144 1.69 -10.37 19.31
C GLN A 144 0.67 -9.28 19.05
N PHE A 145 -0.37 -9.63 18.31
CA PHE A 145 -1.52 -8.77 18.07
C PHE A 145 -2.81 -9.61 18.15
N ASP A 146 -3.78 -9.13 18.92
CA ASP A 146 -5.09 -9.80 19.10
C ASP A 146 -4.98 -11.31 19.45
N GLN A 147 -4.14 -11.64 20.43
CA GLN A 147 -3.84 -13.02 20.86
C GLN A 147 -3.17 -13.90 19.79
N THR A 148 -2.78 -13.33 18.66
CA THR A 148 -2.07 -14.05 17.60
C THR A 148 -0.62 -13.63 17.59
N VAL A 149 0.31 -14.60 17.59
CA VAL A 149 1.73 -14.34 17.38
C VAL A 149 1.97 -14.13 15.90
N ILE A 150 2.31 -12.90 15.54
CA ILE A 150 2.55 -12.46 14.15
C ILE A 150 4.04 -12.47 13.79
N GLY A 151 4.91 -12.72 14.75
CA GLY A 151 6.35 -12.75 14.58
C GLY A 151 7.07 -12.83 15.91
N PHE A 152 8.37 -12.70 15.89
CA PHE A 152 9.20 -12.54 17.10
C PHE A 152 10.49 -11.80 16.77
N ILE A 153 11.05 -11.18 17.78
CA ILE A 153 12.41 -10.64 17.79
C ILE A 153 13.30 -11.52 18.66
N SER A 154 14.49 -11.81 18.17
CA SER A 154 15.51 -12.62 18.86
C SER A 154 16.79 -11.81 18.95
N LEU A 155 17.36 -11.73 20.14
CA LEU A 155 18.63 -11.08 20.43
C LEU A 155 19.54 -12.08 21.14
N GLU A 156 20.78 -12.21 20.69
CA GLU A 156 21.71 -13.21 21.17
C GLU A 156 22.97 -12.57 21.74
N ASN A 157 23.48 -13.19 22.84
CA ASN A 157 24.75 -12.88 23.46
C ASN A 157 25.63 -14.14 23.52
N PHE A 158 26.75 -14.11 22.82
CA PHE A 158 27.67 -15.24 22.70
C PHE A 158 28.73 -15.27 23.81
N GLN A 159 28.82 -14.22 24.64
CA GLN A 159 29.68 -14.18 25.82
C GLN A 159 29.02 -14.85 27.04
N MET A 160 27.88 -15.49 26.88
CA MET A 160 27.14 -16.19 27.94
C MET A 160 26.72 -15.27 29.11
N ARG A 161 26.56 -13.99 28.83
CA ARG A 161 26.04 -13.04 29.81
C ARG A 161 24.52 -13.06 29.79
N SER A 162 23.92 -13.07 30.97
CA SER A 162 22.47 -12.91 31.10
C SER A 162 22.05 -11.51 30.72
N PHE A 163 20.93 -11.39 30.02
CA PHE A 163 20.28 -10.10 29.80
C PHE A 163 19.76 -9.56 31.13
N SER A 164 19.95 -8.26 31.36
CA SER A 164 19.45 -7.60 32.57
C SER A 164 17.93 -7.61 32.61
N ILE A 165 17.35 -7.50 33.81
CA ILE A 165 15.89 -7.39 33.98
C ILE A 165 15.36 -6.14 33.23
N ILE A 166 16.15 -5.06 33.19
CA ILE A 166 15.81 -3.87 32.42
C ILE A 166 15.70 -4.19 30.94
N SER A 167 16.70 -4.88 30.40
CA SER A 167 16.70 -5.26 28.96
C SER A 167 15.51 -6.15 28.61
N GLN A 168 15.14 -7.07 29.51
CA GLN A 168 13.97 -7.92 29.34
C GLN A 168 12.68 -7.11 29.31
N GLU A 169 12.45 -6.21 30.28
CA GLU A 169 11.26 -5.36 30.32
C GLU A 169 11.22 -4.37 29.15
N VAL A 170 12.35 -3.77 28.78
CA VAL A 170 12.45 -2.89 27.61
C VAL A 170 12.08 -3.63 26.34
N LEU A 171 12.61 -4.85 26.13
CA LEU A 171 12.29 -5.63 24.91
C LEU A 171 10.81 -6.00 24.87
N LYS A 172 10.21 -6.32 26.01
CA LYS A 172 8.78 -6.64 26.13
C LYS A 172 7.91 -5.50 25.62
N PHE A 173 8.12 -4.29 26.16
CA PHE A 173 7.39 -3.10 25.71
C PHE A 173 7.68 -2.76 24.25
N TYR A 174 8.93 -2.94 23.83
CA TYR A 174 9.32 -2.65 22.46
C TYR A 174 8.69 -3.61 21.46
N ALA A 175 8.71 -4.91 21.75
CA ALA A 175 8.05 -5.91 20.93
C ALA A 175 6.53 -5.64 20.79
N GLN A 176 5.87 -5.25 21.89
CA GLN A 176 4.45 -4.88 21.83
C GLN A 176 4.24 -3.64 20.95
N SER A 177 5.12 -2.66 21.02
CA SER A 177 5.05 -1.46 20.19
C SER A 177 5.26 -1.77 18.70
N ILE A 178 6.25 -2.63 18.39
CA ILE A 178 6.48 -3.14 17.02
C ILE A 178 5.23 -3.87 16.52
N SER A 179 4.64 -4.74 17.36
CA SER A 179 3.45 -5.51 17.02
C SER A 179 2.28 -4.63 16.63
N ASN A 180 1.98 -3.64 17.47
CA ASN A 180 0.87 -2.71 17.25
C ASN A 180 1.08 -1.89 15.96
N TYR A 181 2.29 -1.37 15.75
CA TYR A 181 2.59 -0.60 14.55
C TYR A 181 2.55 -1.46 13.29
N TYR A 182 3.13 -2.66 13.33
CA TYR A 182 3.12 -3.58 12.19
C TYR A 182 1.70 -4.02 11.84
N ALA A 183 0.87 -4.33 12.84
CA ALA A 183 -0.54 -4.66 12.65
C ALA A 183 -1.33 -3.49 12.05
N LEU A 184 -1.05 -2.25 12.48
CA LEU A 184 -1.66 -1.05 11.88
C LEU A 184 -1.29 -0.94 10.39
N LYS A 185 -0.01 -1.15 10.04
CA LYS A 185 0.44 -1.14 8.64
C LYS A 185 -0.19 -2.25 7.80
N LEU A 186 -0.34 -3.45 8.34
CA LEU A 186 -1.06 -4.54 7.67
C LEU A 186 -2.52 -4.17 7.39
N ARG A 187 -3.16 -3.51 8.35
CA ARG A 187 -4.54 -3.05 8.22
C ARG A 187 -4.65 -1.96 7.15
N GLU A 188 -3.79 -0.94 7.18
CA GLU A 188 -3.74 0.12 6.16
C GLU A 188 -3.58 -0.47 4.75
N ASP A 189 -2.65 -1.41 4.56
CA ASP A 189 -2.42 -2.08 3.28
C ASP A 189 -3.62 -2.92 2.83
N ARG A 190 -4.30 -3.56 3.77
CA ARG A 190 -5.51 -4.34 3.47
C ARG A 190 -6.66 -3.42 3.08
N GLU A 191 -6.87 -2.34 3.80
CA GLU A 191 -7.90 -1.34 3.49
C GLU A 191 -7.66 -0.73 2.12
N LYS A 192 -6.40 -0.36 1.80
CA LYS A 192 -6.03 0.15 0.48
C LYS A 192 -6.31 -0.87 -0.63
N ARG A 193 -5.88 -2.13 -0.46
CA ARG A 193 -6.17 -3.17 -1.45
C ARG A 193 -7.66 -3.37 -1.67
N LEU A 194 -8.43 -3.46 -0.59
CA LEU A 194 -9.89 -3.62 -0.67
C LEU A 194 -10.55 -2.44 -1.41
N TYR A 195 -10.06 -1.24 -1.17
CA TYR A 195 -10.50 -0.04 -1.88
C TYR A 195 -10.20 -0.14 -3.39
N ASP A 196 -8.95 -0.46 -3.76
CA ASP A 196 -8.54 -0.60 -5.16
C ASP A 196 -9.32 -1.73 -5.86
N GLU A 197 -9.49 -2.89 -5.22
CA GLU A 197 -10.26 -4.03 -5.74
C GLU A 197 -11.76 -3.66 -5.92
N THR A 198 -12.32 -2.88 -5.00
CA THR A 198 -13.72 -2.44 -5.10
C THR A 198 -13.91 -1.49 -6.28
N ILE A 199 -13.02 -0.51 -6.47
CA ILE A 199 -13.04 0.36 -7.64
C ILE A 199 -12.94 -0.45 -8.92
N MET A 200 -12.01 -1.40 -8.99
CA MET A 200 -11.83 -2.23 -10.17
C MET A 200 -13.03 -3.15 -10.45
N ALA A 201 -13.74 -3.63 -9.42
CA ALA A 201 -14.97 -4.39 -9.59
C ALA A 201 -16.09 -3.53 -10.18
N LEU A 202 -16.21 -2.26 -9.77
CA LEU A 202 -17.16 -1.31 -10.39
C LEU A 202 -16.82 -1.04 -11.85
N VAL A 203 -15.54 -0.75 -12.16
CA VAL A 203 -15.06 -0.54 -13.54
C VAL A 203 -15.37 -1.75 -14.41
N THR A 204 -15.00 -2.95 -13.95
CA THR A 204 -15.25 -4.19 -14.69
C THR A 204 -16.75 -4.44 -14.92
N SER A 205 -17.60 -4.07 -13.94
CA SER A 205 -19.06 -4.20 -14.09
C SER A 205 -19.61 -3.34 -15.24
N ILE A 206 -19.02 -2.18 -15.46
CA ILE A 206 -19.41 -1.30 -16.58
C ILE A 206 -18.87 -1.84 -17.90
N GLU A 207 -17.61 -2.28 -17.93
CA GLU A 207 -16.97 -2.87 -19.11
C GLU A 207 -17.72 -4.12 -19.62
N VAL A 208 -18.29 -4.92 -18.72
CA VAL A 208 -19.14 -6.07 -19.07
C VAL A 208 -20.45 -5.62 -19.72
N MET A 209 -21.01 -4.47 -19.33
CA MET A 209 -22.26 -3.93 -19.88
C MET A 209 -22.06 -3.19 -21.20
N ASP A 210 -20.96 -2.47 -21.34
CA ASP A 210 -20.56 -1.72 -22.52
C ASP A 210 -19.35 -2.38 -23.16
N SER A 211 -19.60 -3.28 -24.10
CA SER A 211 -18.56 -4.13 -24.74
C SER A 211 -17.46 -3.34 -25.47
N TYR A 212 -17.64 -2.02 -25.63
CA TYR A 212 -16.66 -1.14 -26.28
C TYR A 212 -15.70 -0.46 -25.30
N THR A 213 -15.92 -0.64 -24.00
CA THR A 213 -15.13 0.02 -22.96
C THR A 213 -14.09 -0.88 -22.32
N GLU A 214 -13.84 -2.08 -22.85
CA GLU A 214 -12.80 -2.96 -22.32
C GLU A 214 -11.42 -2.26 -22.32
N GLY A 215 -10.87 -2.06 -21.11
CA GLY A 215 -9.62 -1.34 -20.87
C GLY A 215 -9.67 0.17 -21.12
N HIS A 216 -10.80 0.74 -21.56
CA HIS A 216 -10.97 2.17 -21.80
C HIS A 216 -10.67 2.99 -20.52
N ALA A 217 -11.34 2.68 -19.43
CA ALA A 217 -11.15 3.41 -18.18
C ALA A 217 -9.69 3.45 -17.73
N ARG A 218 -8.94 2.35 -17.93
CA ARG A 218 -7.50 2.30 -17.62
C ARG A 218 -6.68 3.17 -18.56
N ARG A 219 -6.96 3.16 -19.87
CA ARG A 219 -6.23 4.00 -20.83
C ARG A 219 -6.52 5.48 -20.60
N VAL A 220 -7.77 5.87 -20.38
CA VAL A 220 -8.14 7.24 -20.03
C VAL A 220 -7.42 7.69 -18.76
N THR A 221 -7.38 6.85 -17.72
CA THR A 221 -6.63 7.13 -16.48
C THR A 221 -5.15 7.35 -16.77
N GLN A 222 -4.53 6.49 -17.56
CA GLN A 222 -3.11 6.60 -17.90
C GLN A 222 -2.80 7.87 -18.70
N TYR A 223 -3.61 8.19 -19.69
CA TYR A 223 -3.46 9.43 -20.48
C TYR A 223 -3.65 10.67 -19.60
N SER A 224 -4.62 10.64 -18.72
CA SER A 224 -4.87 11.73 -17.76
C SER A 224 -3.69 11.92 -16.79
N GLU A 225 -3.11 10.85 -16.28
CA GLU A 225 -1.92 10.89 -15.41
C GLU A 225 -0.72 11.52 -16.14
N TRP A 226 -0.49 11.16 -17.40
CA TRP A 226 0.62 11.73 -18.19
C TRP A 226 0.41 13.22 -18.44
N ILE A 227 -0.81 13.63 -18.82
CA ILE A 227 -1.13 15.05 -19.06
C ILE A 227 -0.98 15.85 -17.74
N ALA A 228 -1.56 15.35 -16.64
CA ALA A 228 -1.51 16.01 -15.34
C ALA A 228 -0.08 16.15 -14.81
N THR A 229 0.74 15.10 -15.00
CA THR A 229 2.15 15.12 -14.60
C THR A 229 2.95 16.16 -15.39
N ALA A 230 2.75 16.23 -16.70
CA ALA A 230 3.42 17.22 -17.55
C ALA A 230 2.97 18.65 -17.27
N LEU A 231 1.72 18.83 -16.82
CA LEU A 231 1.18 20.11 -16.34
C LEU A 231 1.66 20.45 -14.92
N GLN A 232 2.45 19.59 -14.28
CA GLN A 232 2.95 19.74 -12.90
C GLN A 232 1.81 19.90 -11.87
N VAL A 233 0.69 19.21 -12.10
CA VAL A 233 -0.39 19.12 -11.13
C VAL A 233 0.11 18.46 -9.84
N PRO A 234 -0.27 18.95 -8.65
CA PRO A 234 0.12 18.31 -7.39
C PRO A 234 -0.25 16.83 -7.33
N TYR A 235 0.61 16.01 -6.72
CA TYR A 235 0.42 14.55 -6.66
C TYR A 235 -0.95 14.13 -6.11
N GLU A 236 -1.44 14.80 -5.08
CA GLU A 236 -2.75 14.51 -4.48
C GLU A 236 -3.90 14.75 -5.46
N GLU A 237 -3.81 15.77 -6.31
CA GLU A 237 -4.80 16.04 -7.35
C GLU A 237 -4.68 15.05 -8.52
N ILE A 238 -3.46 14.60 -8.86
CA ILE A 238 -3.25 13.53 -9.85
C ILE A 238 -3.96 12.26 -9.42
N GLU A 239 -3.84 11.86 -8.14
CA GLU A 239 -4.53 10.67 -7.63
C GLU A 239 -6.06 10.79 -7.72
N LYS A 240 -6.63 11.97 -7.46
CA LYS A 240 -8.06 12.23 -7.65
C LYS A 240 -8.47 12.11 -9.13
N ILE A 241 -7.67 12.68 -10.05
CA ILE A 241 -7.90 12.58 -11.49
C ILE A 241 -7.87 11.12 -11.94
N LYS A 242 -6.94 10.32 -11.45
CA LYS A 242 -6.85 8.89 -11.76
C LYS A 242 -8.10 8.13 -11.33
N ILE A 243 -8.57 8.33 -10.11
CA ILE A 243 -9.80 7.68 -9.61
C ILE A 243 -11.02 8.16 -10.42
N ALA A 244 -11.08 9.46 -10.71
CA ALA A 244 -12.15 10.00 -11.56
C ALA A 244 -12.11 9.40 -12.97
N GLY A 245 -10.93 9.20 -13.55
CA GLY A 245 -10.75 8.54 -14.84
C GLY A 245 -11.21 7.08 -14.85
N LEU A 246 -11.01 6.34 -13.76
CA LEU A 246 -11.54 4.99 -13.62
C LEU A 246 -13.08 4.98 -13.52
N LEU A 247 -13.68 5.99 -12.90
CA LEU A 247 -15.08 5.97 -12.50
C LEU A 247 -15.97 6.96 -13.30
N HIS A 248 -15.43 7.74 -14.28
CA HIS A 248 -16.17 8.78 -14.98
C HIS A 248 -17.44 8.24 -15.66
N ASP A 249 -17.37 7.03 -16.12
CA ASP A 249 -18.44 6.33 -16.85
C ASP A 249 -19.33 5.45 -15.97
N VAL A 250 -19.15 5.43 -14.63
CA VAL A 250 -19.93 4.54 -13.74
C VAL A 250 -21.44 4.71 -13.84
N GLY A 251 -21.88 5.89 -14.23
CA GLY A 251 -23.30 6.17 -14.45
C GLY A 251 -23.93 5.44 -15.63
N LYS A 252 -23.14 4.86 -16.54
CA LYS A 252 -23.66 4.02 -17.64
C LYS A 252 -24.39 2.76 -17.14
N ILE A 253 -24.18 2.36 -15.88
CA ILE A 253 -24.92 1.26 -15.26
C ILE A 253 -26.44 1.46 -15.30
N GLY A 254 -26.91 2.71 -15.37
CA GLY A 254 -28.32 3.06 -15.49
C GLY A 254 -28.88 3.02 -16.92
N ILE A 255 -28.04 2.74 -17.94
CA ILE A 255 -28.43 2.78 -19.35
C ILE A 255 -28.63 1.36 -19.86
N SER A 256 -29.69 1.17 -20.67
CA SER A 256 -29.95 -0.12 -21.30
C SER A 256 -28.79 -0.56 -22.21
N THR A 257 -28.36 -1.81 -22.10
CA THR A 257 -27.33 -2.41 -22.98
C THR A 257 -27.72 -2.37 -24.46
N SER A 258 -29.04 -2.36 -24.77
CA SER A 258 -29.51 -2.18 -26.17
C SER A 258 -29.23 -0.81 -26.75
N ILE A 259 -29.05 0.22 -25.93
CA ILE A 259 -28.61 1.56 -26.34
C ILE A 259 -27.09 1.62 -26.38
N LEU A 260 -26.40 1.15 -25.33
CA LEU A 260 -24.95 1.18 -25.25
C LEU A 260 -24.28 0.38 -26.39
N ASN A 261 -24.77 -0.80 -26.65
CA ASN A 261 -24.20 -1.72 -27.66
C ASN A 261 -24.91 -1.66 -29.02
N LYS A 262 -25.61 -0.53 -29.31
CA LYS A 262 -26.31 -0.37 -30.59
C LYS A 262 -25.31 -0.31 -31.74
N PRO A 263 -25.45 -1.18 -32.80
CA PRO A 263 -24.50 -1.23 -33.91
C PRO A 263 -24.65 -0.09 -34.91
N SER A 264 -25.50 0.89 -34.65
CA SER A 264 -25.76 2.06 -35.48
C SER A 264 -25.70 3.35 -34.68
N ARG A 265 -25.74 4.48 -35.36
CA ARG A 265 -25.81 5.79 -34.65
C ARG A 265 -27.04 5.84 -33.74
N LEU A 266 -26.87 6.45 -32.57
CA LEU A 266 -27.96 6.72 -31.62
C LEU A 266 -28.94 7.72 -32.22
N THR A 267 -30.23 7.54 -31.91
CA THR A 267 -31.23 8.63 -32.19
C THR A 267 -30.98 9.79 -31.24
N PRO A 268 -31.54 11.01 -31.55
CA PRO A 268 -31.45 12.13 -30.62
C PRO A 268 -31.97 11.80 -29.20
N GLU A 269 -33.05 11.02 -29.10
CA GLU A 269 -33.66 10.62 -27.83
C GLU A 269 -32.75 9.63 -27.07
N GLU A 270 -32.15 8.66 -27.75
CA GLU A 270 -31.18 7.74 -27.17
C GLU A 270 -29.90 8.45 -26.70
N TYR A 271 -29.45 9.45 -27.48
CA TYR A 271 -28.30 10.27 -27.11
C TYR A 271 -28.58 11.09 -25.84
N GLU A 272 -29.79 11.65 -25.68
CA GLU A 272 -30.17 12.33 -24.43
C GLU A 272 -30.19 11.38 -23.22
N ILE A 273 -30.51 10.10 -23.43
CA ILE A 273 -30.37 9.08 -22.36
C ILE A 273 -28.92 8.88 -21.99
N VAL A 274 -28.03 8.76 -22.97
CA VAL A 274 -26.58 8.58 -22.71
C VAL A 274 -25.99 9.79 -22.00
N LYS A 275 -26.38 11.00 -22.36
CA LYS A 275 -25.91 12.23 -21.70
C LYS A 275 -26.22 12.32 -20.19
N ARG A 276 -27.06 11.45 -19.67
CA ARG A 276 -27.36 11.41 -18.23
C ARG A 276 -26.27 10.72 -17.39
N HIS A 277 -25.37 9.94 -18.03
CA HIS A 277 -24.39 9.14 -17.25
C HIS A 277 -23.51 9.98 -16.31
N PRO A 278 -23.10 11.25 -16.60
CA PRO A 278 -22.35 12.02 -15.61
C PRO A 278 -23.19 12.34 -14.36
N ALA A 279 -24.47 12.68 -14.55
CA ALA A 279 -25.39 12.91 -13.43
C ALA A 279 -25.67 11.63 -12.63
N ASP A 280 -25.79 10.50 -13.31
CA ASP A 280 -25.94 9.20 -12.65
C ASP A 280 -24.64 8.78 -11.95
N ALA A 281 -23.47 9.06 -12.52
CA ALA A 281 -22.17 8.86 -11.86
C ALA A 281 -22.09 9.68 -10.56
N LYS A 282 -22.45 10.98 -10.61
CA LYS A 282 -22.54 11.82 -9.41
C LYS A 282 -23.44 11.18 -8.35
N ARG A 283 -24.66 10.77 -8.71
CA ARG A 283 -25.61 10.14 -7.79
C ARG A 283 -25.08 8.85 -7.16
N ILE A 284 -24.29 8.07 -7.88
CA ILE A 284 -23.67 6.83 -7.37
C ILE A 284 -22.53 7.16 -6.41
N LEU A 285 -21.64 8.07 -6.81
CA LEU A 285 -20.39 8.33 -6.12
C LEU A 285 -20.51 9.28 -4.93
N GLU A 286 -21.53 10.18 -4.90
CA GLU A 286 -21.72 11.18 -3.82
C GLU A 286 -21.96 10.56 -2.43
N HIS A 287 -22.30 9.26 -2.37
CA HIS A 287 -22.45 8.54 -1.11
C HIS A 287 -21.11 8.18 -0.45
N ILE A 288 -19.99 8.35 -1.16
CA ILE A 288 -18.65 8.09 -0.64
C ILE A 288 -18.06 9.41 -0.14
N SER A 289 -17.93 9.55 1.19
CA SER A 289 -17.63 10.83 1.85
C SER A 289 -16.36 11.52 1.33
N ASP A 290 -15.34 10.75 0.94
CA ASP A 290 -14.03 11.28 0.54
C ASP A 290 -13.95 11.56 -0.98
N PHE A 291 -15.03 11.37 -1.74
CA PHE A 291 -15.04 11.48 -3.21
C PHE A 291 -15.48 12.85 -3.74
N GLY A 292 -15.67 13.87 -2.92
CA GLY A 292 -16.23 15.14 -3.33
C GLY A 292 -15.60 15.73 -4.61
N ASP A 293 -14.27 15.82 -4.66
CA ASP A 293 -13.55 16.32 -5.84
C ASP A 293 -13.63 15.33 -7.01
N ILE A 294 -13.50 14.04 -6.74
CA ILE A 294 -13.59 12.96 -7.74
C ILE A 294 -14.95 12.96 -8.42
N VAL A 295 -16.03 13.11 -7.63
CA VAL A 295 -17.40 13.26 -8.13
C VAL A 295 -17.52 14.45 -9.05
N THR A 296 -16.93 15.58 -8.67
CA THR A 296 -16.96 16.79 -9.47
C THR A 296 -16.27 16.59 -10.82
N LEU A 297 -15.10 15.95 -10.84
CA LEU A 297 -14.37 15.65 -12.07
C LEU A 297 -15.16 14.68 -12.97
N ALA A 298 -15.71 13.60 -12.41
CA ALA A 298 -16.52 12.63 -13.14
C ALA A 298 -17.86 13.25 -13.64
N TYR A 299 -18.42 14.21 -12.92
CA TYR A 299 -19.64 14.91 -13.34
C TYR A 299 -19.41 15.88 -14.50
N MET A 300 -18.24 16.55 -14.52
CA MET A 300 -17.94 17.65 -15.45
C MET A 300 -17.08 17.24 -16.66
N HIS A 301 -16.73 15.96 -16.83
CA HIS A 301 -15.80 15.53 -17.89
C HIS A 301 -16.34 15.70 -19.32
N HIS A 302 -17.63 16.00 -19.49
CA HIS A 302 -18.23 16.34 -20.76
C HIS A 302 -18.59 17.83 -20.90
N GLU A 303 -18.19 18.68 -19.94
CA GLU A 303 -18.30 20.11 -20.12
C GLU A 303 -17.30 20.61 -21.18
N HIS A 304 -17.73 21.51 -22.08
CA HIS A 304 -16.86 22.07 -23.10
C HIS A 304 -16.25 23.39 -22.61
N TYR A 305 -15.04 23.68 -23.05
CA TYR A 305 -14.33 24.89 -22.68
C TYR A 305 -15.15 26.19 -23.05
N ASP A 306 -15.89 26.16 -24.15
CA ASP A 306 -16.76 27.27 -24.62
C ASP A 306 -18.17 27.28 -24.00
N GLY A 307 -18.52 26.31 -23.16
CA GLY A 307 -19.84 26.17 -22.54
C GLY A 307 -20.88 25.41 -23.38
N GLY A 308 -20.49 24.84 -24.52
CA GLY A 308 -21.37 24.02 -25.36
C GLY A 308 -21.54 22.57 -24.87
N GLY A 309 -20.94 22.20 -23.72
CA GLY A 309 -20.97 20.87 -23.13
C GLY A 309 -22.18 20.57 -22.27
N TYR A 310 -22.07 19.50 -21.48
CA TYR A 310 -23.11 19.09 -20.55
C TYR A 310 -22.43 18.46 -19.31
N PRO A 311 -23.09 18.36 -18.13
CA PRO A 311 -24.55 18.58 -17.92
C PRO A 311 -24.97 20.01 -17.58
N GLU A 312 -24.08 20.90 -17.13
CA GLU A 312 -24.42 22.23 -16.64
C GLU A 312 -24.20 23.34 -17.68
N GLY A 313 -23.40 23.09 -18.74
CA GLY A 313 -23.01 24.09 -19.73
C GLY A 313 -22.05 25.14 -19.18
N LEU A 314 -21.14 24.70 -18.26
CA LEU A 314 -20.09 25.53 -17.70
C LEU A 314 -18.99 25.81 -18.72
N SER A 315 -18.26 26.92 -18.56
CA SER A 315 -17.21 27.33 -19.49
C SER A 315 -15.94 27.79 -18.78
N GLY A 316 -14.79 27.62 -19.43
CA GLY A 316 -13.50 28.14 -19.00
C GLY A 316 -13.12 27.68 -17.58
N ASP A 317 -12.74 28.65 -16.76
CA ASP A 317 -12.25 28.41 -15.38
C ASP A 317 -13.33 27.94 -14.40
N ALA A 318 -14.60 27.92 -14.78
CA ALA A 318 -15.65 27.33 -13.97
C ALA A 318 -15.59 25.79 -13.97
N ILE A 319 -14.86 25.21 -14.90
CA ILE A 319 -14.63 23.77 -15.01
C ILE A 319 -13.26 23.46 -14.40
N PRO A 320 -13.14 22.53 -13.43
CA PRO A 320 -11.86 22.15 -12.86
C PRO A 320 -10.88 21.62 -13.91
N LEU A 321 -9.59 21.96 -13.79
CA LEU A 321 -8.56 21.51 -14.73
C LEU A 321 -8.54 19.99 -14.90
N GLY A 322 -8.75 19.23 -13.82
CA GLY A 322 -8.84 17.78 -13.87
C GLY A 322 -9.95 17.25 -14.77
N ALA A 323 -11.12 17.94 -14.85
CA ALA A 323 -12.20 17.57 -15.74
C ALA A 323 -11.81 17.82 -17.21
N HIS A 324 -11.13 18.92 -17.52
CA HIS A 324 -10.58 19.19 -18.84
C HIS A 324 -9.53 18.14 -19.26
N ILE A 325 -8.69 17.70 -18.32
CA ILE A 325 -7.71 16.63 -18.55
C ILE A 325 -8.42 15.33 -18.91
N LEU A 326 -9.44 14.94 -18.13
CA LEU A 326 -10.24 13.73 -18.39
C LEU A 326 -10.92 13.81 -19.75
N GLN A 327 -11.51 14.94 -20.08
CA GLN A 327 -12.19 15.17 -21.37
C GLN A 327 -11.27 14.94 -22.57
N VAL A 328 -10.04 15.48 -22.52
CA VAL A 328 -9.07 15.30 -23.62
C VAL A 328 -8.60 13.85 -23.68
N ALA A 329 -8.35 13.22 -22.55
CA ALA A 329 -7.93 11.81 -22.46
C ALA A 329 -9.02 10.85 -22.98
N ASP A 330 -10.27 11.05 -22.55
CA ASP A 330 -11.43 10.29 -23.02
C ASP A 330 -11.65 10.46 -24.53
N ALA A 331 -11.64 11.68 -25.03
CA ALA A 331 -11.80 11.96 -26.45
C ALA A 331 -10.68 11.31 -27.28
N PHE A 332 -9.43 11.34 -26.81
CA PHE A 332 -8.31 10.70 -27.49
C PHE A 332 -8.48 9.19 -27.55
N ASP A 333 -8.78 8.53 -26.41
CA ASP A 333 -9.03 7.10 -26.39
C ASP A 333 -10.23 6.71 -27.25
N ALA A 334 -11.31 7.50 -27.17
CA ALA A 334 -12.50 7.27 -27.98
C ALA A 334 -12.24 7.37 -29.49
N MET A 335 -11.30 8.21 -29.92
CA MET A 335 -10.90 8.34 -31.33
C MET A 335 -9.96 7.24 -31.80
N THR A 336 -9.04 6.81 -30.96
CA THR A 336 -7.97 5.85 -31.29
C THR A 336 -8.32 4.39 -30.98
N SER A 337 -9.48 4.12 -30.39
CA SER A 337 -10.00 2.78 -30.12
C SER A 337 -11.03 2.36 -31.18
N GLU A 338 -11.10 1.06 -31.50
CA GLU A 338 -12.13 0.50 -32.37
C GLU A 338 -13.52 0.57 -31.71
N ARG A 339 -14.55 0.93 -32.50
CA ARG A 339 -15.95 0.92 -32.09
C ARG A 339 -16.81 0.21 -33.13
N ALA A 340 -17.96 -0.35 -32.73
CA ALA A 340 -18.84 -1.12 -33.60
C ALA A 340 -19.19 -0.47 -34.96
N TYR A 341 -19.23 0.84 -34.95
CA TYR A 341 -19.67 1.64 -36.12
C TYR A 341 -18.54 2.49 -36.72
N ARG A 342 -17.28 2.37 -36.20
CA ARG A 342 -16.14 3.18 -36.67
C ARG A 342 -14.82 2.51 -36.36
N SER A 343 -13.97 2.35 -37.38
CA SER A 343 -12.57 1.95 -37.18
C SER A 343 -11.80 3.00 -36.38
N ALA A 344 -10.78 2.56 -35.65
CA ALA A 344 -9.87 3.43 -34.94
C ALA A 344 -9.21 4.43 -35.89
N MET A 345 -9.10 5.67 -35.46
CA MET A 345 -8.32 6.70 -36.16
C MET A 345 -6.83 6.51 -35.83
N THR A 346 -5.98 6.99 -36.71
CA THR A 346 -4.56 7.10 -36.39
C THR A 346 -4.35 8.16 -35.29
N HIS A 347 -3.29 8.05 -34.52
CA HIS A 347 -2.93 9.07 -33.52
C HIS A 347 -2.84 10.46 -34.13
N HIS A 348 -2.27 10.58 -35.36
CA HIS A 348 -2.15 11.86 -36.06
C HIS A 348 -3.52 12.49 -36.38
N GLU A 349 -4.47 11.71 -36.84
CA GLU A 349 -5.84 12.18 -37.11
C GLU A 349 -6.51 12.64 -35.81
N ALA A 350 -6.39 11.86 -34.73
CA ALA A 350 -6.97 12.23 -33.43
C ALA A 350 -6.36 13.53 -32.88
N LEU A 351 -5.05 13.70 -32.97
CA LEU A 351 -4.36 14.94 -32.56
C LEU A 351 -4.79 16.14 -33.39
N THR A 352 -5.00 15.96 -34.68
CA THR A 352 -5.50 17.02 -35.57
C THR A 352 -6.89 17.50 -35.12
N ILE A 353 -7.76 16.58 -34.73
CA ILE A 353 -9.11 16.90 -34.22
C ILE A 353 -8.98 17.63 -32.87
N LEU A 354 -8.17 17.15 -31.91
CA LEU A 354 -7.98 17.82 -30.64
C LEU A 354 -7.52 19.27 -30.83
N GLN A 355 -6.57 19.51 -31.75
CA GLN A 355 -6.05 20.84 -32.06
C GLN A 355 -7.13 21.73 -32.72
N SER A 356 -7.96 21.21 -33.63
CA SER A 356 -9.00 21.99 -34.30
C SER A 356 -10.14 22.41 -33.37
N GLU A 357 -10.36 21.64 -32.29
CA GLU A 357 -11.37 21.91 -31.28
C GLU A 357 -10.80 22.59 -30.01
N SER A 358 -9.52 22.97 -30.03
CA SER A 358 -8.88 23.75 -28.97
C SER A 358 -9.55 25.12 -28.81
N GLY A 359 -9.87 25.50 -27.59
CA GLY A 359 -10.59 26.74 -27.27
C GLY A 359 -12.11 26.67 -27.48
N LYS A 360 -12.62 25.54 -27.98
CA LYS A 360 -14.05 25.25 -28.13
C LYS A 360 -14.43 24.10 -27.18
N GLN A 361 -14.33 22.87 -27.66
CA GLN A 361 -14.59 21.70 -26.84
C GLN A 361 -13.51 21.56 -25.77
N PHE A 362 -12.24 21.68 -26.13
CA PHE A 362 -11.12 21.36 -25.28
C PHE A 362 -10.37 22.58 -24.75
N HIS A 363 -9.85 22.45 -23.52
CA HIS A 363 -9.02 23.48 -22.91
C HIS A 363 -7.68 23.64 -23.65
N PRO A 364 -7.29 24.86 -24.12
CA PRO A 364 -6.11 25.05 -24.98
C PRO A 364 -4.81 24.49 -24.41
N LEU A 365 -4.48 24.82 -23.15
CA LEU A 365 -3.26 24.35 -22.49
C LEU A 365 -3.22 22.81 -22.38
N VAL A 366 -4.36 22.18 -22.10
CA VAL A 366 -4.43 20.71 -21.98
C VAL A 366 -4.20 20.05 -23.35
N VAL A 367 -4.76 20.62 -24.42
CA VAL A 367 -4.54 20.16 -25.81
C VAL A 367 -3.07 20.28 -26.20
N ASP A 368 -2.43 21.42 -25.91
CA ASP A 368 -1.01 21.64 -26.25
C ASP A 368 -0.12 20.57 -25.60
N VAL A 369 -0.33 20.32 -24.30
CA VAL A 369 0.44 19.31 -23.56
C VAL A 369 0.13 17.90 -24.02
N ALA A 370 -1.16 17.55 -24.20
CA ALA A 370 -1.55 16.23 -24.70
C ALA A 370 -0.97 15.96 -26.10
N THR A 371 -1.00 16.94 -26.99
CA THR A 371 -0.39 16.82 -28.32
C THR A 371 1.11 16.58 -28.26
N ALA A 372 1.83 17.27 -27.39
CA ALA A 372 3.26 17.08 -27.20
C ALA A 372 3.61 15.66 -26.73
N ILE A 373 2.81 15.13 -25.78
CA ILE A 373 3.02 13.77 -25.23
C ILE A 373 2.67 12.69 -26.25
N PHE A 374 1.47 12.75 -26.82
CA PHE A 374 0.92 11.68 -27.65
C PHE A 374 1.58 11.61 -29.03
N SER A 375 2.15 12.73 -29.54
CA SER A 375 2.97 12.73 -30.76
C SER A 375 4.24 11.87 -30.62
N GLN A 376 4.77 11.73 -29.42
CA GLN A 376 5.95 10.91 -29.14
C GLN A 376 5.64 9.41 -29.04
N MET A 377 4.37 9.07 -28.74
CA MET A 377 3.92 7.68 -28.59
C MET A 377 3.55 7.01 -29.91
N GLY A 378 3.30 7.77 -30.94
CA GLY A 378 2.89 7.28 -32.29
C GLY A 378 4.07 6.95 -33.22
N LEU A 379 5.28 6.77 -32.71
CA LEU A 379 6.47 6.47 -33.48
C LEU A 379 6.81 4.95 -33.54
N GLU A 380 5.91 4.07 -33.11
CA GLU A 380 6.05 2.62 -33.31
C GLU A 380 4.99 2.05 -34.25
#